data_905e65a9c25504917ebd724364ce984b
#
_entry.id   905e65a9c25504917ebd724364ce984b
#
_cell.length_a   1.000
_cell.length_b   1.000
_cell.length_c   1.000
_cell.angle_alpha   90.00
_cell.angle_beta   90.00
_cell.angle_gamma   90.00
#
_symmetry.space_group_name_H-M   'P 1'
#
loop_
_entity.id
_entity.type
_entity.pdbx_description
1 polymer ?
#
loop_
_entity_poly.entity_id
_entity_poly.type
_entity_poly.pdbx_seq_one_letter_code
_entity_poly.pdbx_strand_id
1 'polypeptide(L)'
;MLIVVSAYQYVTDGAVTWPTAVYHEVTSYLDRPQAGWREATDAINDAVPANTAPQDYDLWGRVVRVADGDTLSLLDKNNKQHKIRLFGIDTPERDQPFGRAASRFLASRVAGKTVGIDEIDLDNYGRSVAIVYLDNVNINLLMVKTGHAWWYRHYAGRYDDLRLAEASAKKQGLGLWTDSDPVPPWDWRRGRR
;
A
#
# COMPACT_ATOMS: atom_id res chain seq x y z
N MET A 1 -3.51 -17.69 -17.08
CA MET A 1 -3.40 -16.27 -16.68
C MET A 1 -4.34 -16.08 -15.50
N LEU A 2 -3.82 -16.13 -14.28
CA LEU A 2 -4.61 -16.04 -13.04
C LEU A 2 -4.81 -14.58 -12.69
N ILE A 3 -6.05 -14.14 -12.77
CA ILE A 3 -6.47 -12.82 -12.29
C ILE A 3 -6.49 -12.89 -10.77
N VAL A 4 -5.56 -12.20 -10.11
CA VAL A 4 -5.63 -12.00 -8.66
C VAL A 4 -6.60 -10.86 -8.39
N VAL A 5 -7.87 -11.20 -8.24
CA VAL A 5 -8.85 -10.30 -7.65
C VAL A 5 -8.56 -10.26 -6.16
N SER A 6 -7.93 -9.17 -5.70
CA SER A 6 -7.79 -8.89 -4.27
C SER A 6 -9.13 -8.37 -3.76
N ALA A 7 -10.06 -9.28 -3.53
CA ALA A 7 -11.30 -8.95 -2.85
C ALA A 7 -11.06 -9.03 -1.34
N TYR A 8 -11.65 -8.12 -0.62
CA TYR A 8 -11.71 -8.15 0.84
C TYR A 8 -12.29 -9.48 1.30
N GLN A 9 -11.49 -10.23 2.02
CA GLN A 9 -11.85 -11.51 2.61
C GLN A 9 -12.49 -11.23 3.98
N TYR A 10 -13.80 -11.35 4.07
CA TYR A 10 -14.45 -11.46 5.37
C TYR A 10 -14.25 -12.87 5.89
N VAL A 11 -13.47 -13.01 6.95
CA VAL A 11 -13.35 -14.27 7.68
C VAL A 11 -14.37 -14.23 8.83
N THR A 12 -15.48 -14.92 8.68
CA THR A 12 -16.31 -15.33 9.79
C THR A 12 -16.18 -16.85 9.91
N ASP A 13 -15.76 -17.32 11.09
CA ASP A 13 -15.67 -18.75 11.45
C ASP A 13 -14.75 -19.63 10.56
N GLY A 14 -13.63 -19.06 10.08
CA GLY A 14 -12.59 -19.83 9.36
C GLY A 14 -12.93 -20.18 7.91
N ALA A 15 -14.04 -19.69 7.35
CA ALA A 15 -14.39 -19.85 5.94
C ALA A 15 -14.35 -18.50 5.21
N VAL A 16 -13.74 -18.52 4.03
CA VAL A 16 -13.72 -17.37 3.11
C VAL A 16 -15.04 -17.34 2.36
N THR A 17 -15.92 -16.42 2.72
CA THR A 17 -17.17 -16.22 1.97
C THR A 17 -17.15 -14.87 1.27
N TRP A 18 -17.30 -14.91 -0.06
CA TRP A 18 -17.57 -13.72 -0.85
C TRP A 18 -19.03 -13.30 -0.64
N PRO A 19 -19.34 -12.01 -0.55
CA PRO A 19 -20.72 -11.56 -0.71
C PRO A 19 -21.24 -12.10 -2.06
N THR A 20 -22.38 -12.75 -2.04
CA THR A 20 -22.94 -13.43 -3.22
C THR A 20 -23.07 -12.50 -4.44
N ALA A 21 -23.34 -11.21 -4.18
CA ALA A 21 -23.39 -10.18 -5.23
C ALA A 21 -22.05 -10.00 -5.94
N VAL A 22 -20.93 -9.94 -5.20
CA VAL A 22 -19.58 -9.79 -5.76
C VAL A 22 -19.17 -11.04 -6.53
N TYR A 23 -19.54 -12.23 -6.04
CA TYR A 23 -19.24 -13.49 -6.71
C TYR A 23 -19.94 -13.59 -8.06
N HIS A 24 -21.22 -13.26 -8.14
CA HIS A 24 -21.99 -13.29 -9.39
C HIS A 24 -21.52 -12.23 -10.41
N GLU A 25 -21.15 -11.03 -9.93
CA GLU A 25 -20.63 -9.98 -10.80
C GLU A 25 -19.29 -10.39 -11.41
N VAL A 26 -18.33 -10.84 -10.59
CA VAL A 26 -17.00 -11.26 -11.05
C VAL A 26 -17.08 -12.46 -12.01
N THR A 27 -17.92 -13.46 -11.73
CA THR A 27 -18.07 -14.62 -12.62
C THR A 27 -18.71 -14.25 -13.95
N SER A 28 -19.63 -13.28 -13.99
CA SER A 28 -20.25 -12.80 -15.23
C SER A 28 -19.25 -12.11 -16.18
N TYR A 29 -18.18 -11.52 -15.66
CA TYR A 29 -17.10 -10.89 -16.45
C TYR A 29 -16.08 -11.92 -16.96
N LEU A 30 -15.88 -13.05 -16.26
CA LEU A 30 -14.98 -14.11 -16.70
C LEU A 30 -15.49 -14.81 -17.97
N ASP A 31 -16.78 -14.79 -18.21
CA ASP A 31 -17.44 -15.36 -19.39
C ASP A 31 -17.47 -14.40 -20.60
N ARG A 32 -16.96 -13.16 -20.48
CA ARG A 32 -16.90 -12.15 -21.53
C ARG A 32 -15.47 -11.79 -21.91
N PRO A 33 -14.84 -12.48 -22.86
CA PRO A 33 -13.41 -12.28 -23.19
C PRO A 33 -13.04 -10.88 -23.73
N GLN A 34 -14.01 -10.02 -23.98
CA GLN A 34 -13.81 -8.68 -24.59
C GLN A 34 -14.28 -7.50 -23.73
N ALA A 35 -14.74 -7.72 -22.50
CA ALA A 35 -15.04 -6.62 -21.58
C ALA A 35 -13.71 -5.97 -21.16
N GLY A 36 -13.59 -4.66 -21.43
CA GLY A 36 -12.38 -3.90 -21.10
C GLY A 36 -12.13 -3.87 -19.58
N TRP A 37 -10.89 -3.96 -19.18
CA TRP A 37 -10.46 -3.93 -17.77
C TRP A 37 -11.00 -2.73 -16.95
N ARG A 38 -11.37 -1.63 -17.62
CA ARG A 38 -12.00 -0.46 -16.99
C ARG A 38 -13.40 -0.76 -16.51
N GLU A 39 -14.22 -1.41 -17.33
CA GLU A 39 -15.59 -1.79 -16.96
C GLU A 39 -15.62 -2.78 -15.78
N ALA A 40 -14.67 -3.72 -15.75
CA ALA A 40 -14.54 -4.66 -14.65
C ALA A 40 -14.10 -3.98 -13.34
N THR A 41 -13.19 -2.99 -13.40
CA THR A 41 -12.77 -2.21 -12.22
C THR A 41 -13.86 -1.27 -11.75
N ASP A 42 -14.63 -0.67 -12.64
CA ASP A 42 -15.74 0.22 -12.29
C ASP A 42 -16.89 -0.58 -11.67
N ALA A 43 -17.23 -1.75 -12.21
CA ALA A 43 -18.25 -2.63 -11.63
C ALA A 43 -17.85 -3.20 -10.26
N ILE A 44 -16.57 -3.51 -10.05
CA ILE A 44 -16.06 -3.93 -8.73
C ILE A 44 -16.13 -2.78 -7.73
N ASN A 45 -15.83 -1.55 -8.14
CA ASN A 45 -15.93 -0.37 -7.28
C ASN A 45 -17.39 -0.02 -6.94
N ASP A 46 -18.31 -0.25 -7.86
CA ASP A 46 -19.75 -0.03 -7.64
C ASP A 46 -20.38 -1.15 -6.79
N ALA A 47 -19.86 -2.39 -6.87
CA ALA A 47 -20.34 -3.54 -6.10
C ALA A 47 -19.80 -3.57 -4.66
N VAL A 48 -18.73 -2.83 -4.35
CA VAL A 48 -18.27 -2.62 -2.99
C VAL A 48 -19.22 -1.61 -2.34
N PRO A 49 -20.05 -2.01 -1.35
CA PRO A 49 -20.93 -1.07 -0.71
C PRO A 49 -20.10 0.07 -0.12
N ALA A 50 -20.47 1.30 -0.45
CA ALA A 50 -19.90 2.53 0.13
C ALA A 50 -20.23 2.68 1.64
N ASN A 51 -20.53 1.57 2.32
CA ASN A 51 -20.80 1.51 3.73
C ASN A 51 -19.57 1.06 4.50
N THR A 52 -18.49 1.82 4.36
CA THR A 52 -17.51 1.88 5.42
C THR A 52 -17.96 2.99 6.35
N ALA A 53 -18.41 2.63 7.56
CA ALA A 53 -18.45 3.58 8.65
C ALA A 53 -17.13 4.38 8.63
N PRO A 54 -17.14 5.69 8.94
CA PRO A 54 -15.90 6.47 8.96
C PRO A 54 -14.92 5.68 9.82
N GLN A 55 -13.83 5.20 9.23
CA GLN A 55 -12.79 4.56 10.02
C GLN A 55 -12.24 5.64 10.94
N ASP A 56 -12.25 5.35 12.23
CA ASP A 56 -11.78 6.25 13.27
C ASP A 56 -10.25 6.14 13.29
N TYR A 57 -9.58 6.90 12.40
CA TYR A 57 -8.13 6.97 12.37
C TYR A 57 -7.63 7.93 13.48
N ASP A 58 -6.46 7.65 14.05
CA ASP A 58 -5.83 8.49 15.08
C ASP A 58 -5.63 9.92 14.61
N LEU A 59 -5.36 10.10 13.31
CA LEU A 59 -5.13 11.41 12.71
C LEU A 59 -5.62 11.46 11.26
N TRP A 60 -6.20 12.58 10.89
CA TRP A 60 -6.49 12.95 9.50
C TRP A 60 -5.68 14.16 9.09
N GLY A 61 -5.15 14.15 7.86
CA GLY A 61 -4.45 15.31 7.36
C GLY A 61 -4.20 15.31 5.86
N ARG A 62 -4.04 16.51 5.31
CA ARG A 62 -3.71 16.69 3.89
C ARG A 62 -2.20 16.57 3.68
N VAL A 63 -1.80 15.66 2.81
CA VAL A 63 -0.38 15.46 2.45
C VAL A 63 0.14 16.69 1.70
N VAL A 64 1.15 17.35 2.27
CA VAL A 64 1.77 18.57 1.70
C VAL A 64 3.15 18.30 1.10
N ARG A 65 3.79 17.19 1.48
CA ARG A 65 5.11 16.81 0.96
C ARG A 65 5.28 15.30 1.02
N VAL A 66 5.86 14.73 -0.02
CA VAL A 66 6.47 13.40 -0.01
C VAL A 66 7.97 13.60 -0.07
N ALA A 67 8.69 13.14 0.95
CA ALA A 67 10.13 13.33 1.07
C ALA A 67 10.90 12.27 0.26
N ASP A 68 10.45 11.04 0.38
CA ASP A 68 10.99 9.84 -0.28
C ASP A 68 9.88 8.79 -0.46
N GLY A 69 10.24 7.52 -0.70
CA GLY A 69 9.27 6.47 -0.96
C GLY A 69 8.46 6.00 0.25
N ASP A 70 8.86 6.36 1.47
CA ASP A 70 8.19 5.90 2.69
C ASP A 70 8.07 6.98 3.78
N THR A 71 8.34 8.23 3.42
CA THR A 71 8.25 9.37 4.34
C THR A 71 7.46 10.51 3.70
N LEU A 72 6.45 10.99 4.41
CA LEU A 72 5.64 12.13 3.99
C LEU A 72 5.42 13.13 5.13
N SER A 73 4.92 14.30 4.77
CA SER A 73 4.41 15.29 5.74
C SER A 73 2.98 15.66 5.39
N LEU A 74 2.15 15.78 6.41
CA LEU A 74 0.78 16.22 6.28
C LEU A 74 0.47 17.41 7.21
N LEU A 75 -0.57 18.14 6.89
CA LEU A 75 -1.17 19.14 7.78
C LEU A 75 -2.51 18.62 8.28
N ASP A 76 -2.69 18.64 9.60
CA ASP A 76 -3.96 18.34 10.24
C ASP A 76 -4.97 19.49 10.11
N LYS A 77 -6.18 19.32 10.68
CA LYS A 77 -7.24 20.33 10.69
C LYS A 77 -6.84 21.65 11.37
N ASN A 78 -5.81 21.63 12.22
CA ASN A 78 -5.30 22.80 12.92
C ASN A 78 -4.08 23.41 12.21
N ASN A 79 -3.74 22.99 10.99
CA ASN A 79 -2.55 23.35 10.23
C ASN A 79 -1.23 22.98 10.93
N LYS A 80 -1.26 22.05 11.89
CA LYS A 80 -0.06 21.49 12.47
C LYS A 80 0.54 20.47 11.51
N GLN A 81 1.85 20.57 11.29
CA GLN A 81 2.57 19.66 10.42
C GLN A 81 3.01 18.42 11.20
N HIS A 82 2.74 17.25 10.62
CA HIS A 82 3.18 15.95 11.12
C HIS A 82 4.07 15.30 10.07
N LYS A 83 5.19 14.70 10.52
CA LYS A 83 6.06 13.88 9.68
C LYS A 83 5.71 12.42 9.93
N ILE A 84 5.39 11.70 8.86
CA ILE A 84 4.95 10.32 8.91
C ILE A 84 5.99 9.44 8.23
N ARG A 85 6.43 8.38 8.90
CA ARG A 85 7.20 7.28 8.35
C ARG A 85 6.27 6.08 8.17
N LEU A 86 6.14 5.58 6.97
CA LEU A 86 5.28 4.44 6.68
C LEU A 86 5.80 3.20 7.42
N PHE A 87 4.97 2.64 8.30
CA PHE A 87 5.29 1.48 9.14
C PHE A 87 5.50 0.22 8.30
N GLY A 88 6.44 -0.62 8.71
CA GLY A 88 6.60 -1.99 8.22
C GLY A 88 7.24 -2.13 6.85
N ILE A 89 7.58 -1.02 6.19
CA ILE A 89 8.20 -1.01 4.87
C ILE A 89 9.51 -0.21 4.87
N ASP A 90 10.38 -0.52 3.90
CA ASP A 90 11.60 0.24 3.64
C ASP A 90 11.75 0.39 2.12
N THR A 91 11.94 1.61 1.65
CA THR A 91 12.03 1.89 0.22
C THR A 91 13.47 2.13 -0.21
N PRO A 92 13.81 1.83 -1.47
CA PRO A 92 15.14 2.17 -1.97
C PRO A 92 15.45 3.65 -1.74
N GLU A 93 16.70 3.93 -1.35
CA GLU A 93 17.19 5.28 -1.12
C GLU A 93 17.12 6.11 -2.40
N ARG A 94 17.14 7.44 -2.30
CA ARG A 94 16.93 8.32 -3.46
C ARG A 94 17.95 8.13 -4.58
N ASP A 95 19.20 7.77 -4.22
CA ASP A 95 20.32 7.48 -5.12
C ASP A 95 20.47 6.00 -5.48
N GLN A 96 19.63 5.15 -4.88
CA GLN A 96 19.55 3.72 -5.16
C GLN A 96 18.65 3.46 -6.39
N PRO A 97 18.93 2.39 -7.17
CA PRO A 97 17.99 1.92 -8.18
C PRO A 97 16.57 1.82 -7.63
N PHE A 98 15.57 2.25 -8.40
CA PHE A 98 14.14 2.32 -8.02
C PHE A 98 13.75 3.35 -6.93
N GLY A 99 14.68 4.02 -6.24
CA GLY A 99 14.34 4.99 -5.19
C GLY A 99 13.49 6.16 -5.69
N ARG A 100 13.84 6.72 -6.86
CA ARG A 100 13.01 7.77 -7.48
C ARG A 100 11.66 7.25 -7.96
N ALA A 101 11.57 5.97 -8.36
CA ALA A 101 10.31 5.36 -8.76
C ALA A 101 9.38 5.19 -7.55
N ALA A 102 9.90 4.71 -6.42
CA ALA A 102 9.16 4.59 -5.17
C ALA A 102 8.61 5.94 -4.69
N SER A 103 9.45 6.99 -4.68
CA SER A 103 9.02 8.34 -4.28
C SER A 103 7.93 8.91 -5.21
N ARG A 104 8.07 8.73 -6.53
CA ARG A 104 7.05 9.17 -7.50
C ARG A 104 5.76 8.39 -7.37
N PHE A 105 5.86 7.09 -7.12
CA PHE A 105 4.67 6.25 -6.94
C PHE A 105 3.89 6.69 -5.70
N LEU A 106 4.54 6.83 -4.53
CA LEU A 106 3.89 7.33 -3.32
C LEU A 106 3.24 8.70 -3.58
N ALA A 107 4.00 9.64 -4.16
CA ALA A 107 3.48 10.98 -4.47
C ALA A 107 2.25 10.94 -5.40
N SER A 108 2.26 10.10 -6.41
CA SER A 108 1.10 9.95 -7.34
C SER A 108 -0.16 9.46 -6.63
N ARG A 109 0.00 8.74 -5.51
CA ARG A 109 -1.15 8.23 -4.74
C ARG A 109 -1.69 9.26 -3.76
N VAL A 110 -0.81 9.92 -2.99
CA VAL A 110 -1.22 10.67 -1.81
C VAL A 110 -0.98 12.19 -1.87
N ALA A 111 -0.16 12.71 -2.78
CA ALA A 111 0.17 14.13 -2.80
C ALA A 111 -1.08 15.02 -2.95
N GLY A 112 -1.23 15.99 -2.05
CA GLY A 112 -2.35 16.92 -2.01
C GLY A 112 -3.67 16.33 -1.49
N LYS A 113 -3.72 15.01 -1.25
CA LYS A 113 -4.93 14.33 -0.76
C LYS A 113 -4.98 14.31 0.76
N THR A 114 -6.19 14.16 1.30
CA THR A 114 -6.40 13.91 2.73
C THR A 114 -6.34 12.41 2.98
N VAL A 115 -5.51 12.01 3.95
CA VAL A 115 -5.26 10.61 4.32
C VAL A 115 -5.60 10.39 5.79
N GLY A 116 -6.00 9.16 6.11
CA GLY A 116 -6.12 8.68 7.48
C GLY A 116 -4.82 8.03 7.94
N ILE A 117 -4.48 8.17 9.19
CA ILE A 117 -3.25 7.71 9.82
C ILE A 117 -3.57 6.89 11.06
N ASP A 118 -3.12 5.64 11.10
CA ASP A 118 -3.09 4.83 12.33
C ASP A 118 -1.66 4.84 12.85
N GLU A 119 -1.43 5.51 13.97
CA GLU A 119 -0.12 5.65 14.58
C GLU A 119 0.26 4.37 15.34
N ILE A 120 1.41 3.80 15.00
CA ILE A 120 1.93 2.58 15.64
C ILE A 120 2.97 2.92 16.69
N ASP A 121 3.84 3.92 16.40
CA ASP A 121 4.97 4.29 17.25
C ASP A 121 5.47 5.69 16.91
N LEU A 122 6.38 6.21 17.74
CA LEU A 122 7.12 7.46 17.50
C LEU A 122 8.60 7.13 17.42
N ASP A 123 9.25 7.47 16.33
CA ASP A 123 10.67 7.20 16.21
C ASP A 123 11.57 8.25 16.90
N ASN A 124 12.86 7.91 17.02
CA ASN A 124 13.85 8.77 17.69
C ASN A 124 14.10 10.11 16.96
N TYR A 125 13.54 10.31 15.78
CA TYR A 125 13.63 11.55 14.99
C TYR A 125 12.35 12.39 15.10
N GLY A 126 11.39 11.96 15.93
CA GLY A 126 10.11 12.64 16.13
C GLY A 126 9.13 12.47 14.97
N ARG A 127 9.27 11.41 14.16
CA ARG A 127 8.30 11.04 13.12
C ARG A 127 7.31 10.04 13.70
N SER A 128 6.03 10.21 13.40
CA SER A 128 5.04 9.18 13.66
C SER A 128 5.26 8.02 12.69
N VAL A 129 5.51 6.83 13.23
CA VAL A 129 5.60 5.58 12.47
C VAL A 129 4.20 5.02 12.36
N ALA A 130 3.62 4.96 11.15
CA ALA A 130 2.19 4.77 11.00
C ALA A 130 1.79 3.98 9.74
N ILE A 131 0.57 3.47 9.75
CA ILE A 131 -0.10 2.99 8.55
C ILE A 131 -0.89 4.16 7.96
N VAL A 132 -0.73 4.38 6.67
CA VAL A 132 -1.37 5.46 5.92
C VAL A 132 -2.50 4.88 5.08
N TYR A 133 -3.70 5.48 5.17
CA TYR A 133 -4.86 5.07 4.41
C TYR A 133 -5.37 6.20 3.51
N LEU A 134 -5.69 5.86 2.29
CA LEU A 134 -6.42 6.71 1.36
C LEU A 134 -7.63 5.93 0.85
N ASP A 135 -8.84 6.47 1.05
CA ASP A 135 -10.09 5.82 0.62
C ASP A 135 -10.14 4.34 1.09
N ASN A 136 -9.78 4.09 2.35
CA ASN A 136 -9.65 2.77 3.00
C ASN A 136 -8.58 1.85 2.39
N VAL A 137 -7.78 2.31 1.45
CA VAL A 137 -6.65 1.54 0.89
C VAL A 137 -5.42 1.75 1.76
N ASN A 138 -4.86 0.67 2.30
CA ASN A 138 -3.57 0.68 3.00
C ASN A 138 -2.43 0.98 2.00
N ILE A 139 -1.89 2.19 2.07
CA ILE A 139 -0.83 2.67 1.17
C ILE A 139 0.49 1.94 1.43
N ASN A 140 0.81 1.60 2.68
CA ASN A 140 2.02 0.85 3.02
C ASN A 140 2.02 -0.52 2.30
N LEU A 141 0.91 -1.24 2.41
CA LEU A 141 0.73 -2.53 1.75
C LEU A 141 0.77 -2.39 0.22
N LEU A 142 0.16 -1.34 -0.32
CA LEU A 142 0.16 -1.05 -1.76
C LEU A 142 1.58 -0.85 -2.29
N MET A 143 2.45 -0.13 -1.56
CA MET A 143 3.86 0.07 -1.92
C MET A 143 4.60 -1.26 -2.08
N VAL A 144 4.41 -2.19 -1.15
CA VAL A 144 5.03 -3.53 -1.20
C VAL A 144 4.43 -4.36 -2.33
N LYS A 145 3.10 -4.40 -2.43
CA LYS A 145 2.36 -5.19 -3.43
C LYS A 145 2.73 -4.83 -4.86
N THR A 146 3.08 -3.57 -5.11
CA THR A 146 3.46 -3.06 -6.44
C THR A 146 4.97 -3.05 -6.68
N GLY A 147 5.77 -3.58 -5.74
CA GLY A 147 7.22 -3.65 -5.85
C GLY A 147 7.93 -2.29 -5.75
N HIS A 148 7.37 -1.34 -4.98
CA HIS A 148 7.99 -0.05 -4.71
C HIS A 148 8.62 0.04 -3.33
N ALA A 149 8.43 -0.98 -2.48
CA ALA A 149 9.00 -1.08 -1.14
C ALA A 149 9.34 -2.54 -0.81
N TRP A 150 10.28 -2.71 0.07
CA TRP A 150 10.56 -3.94 0.77
C TRP A 150 9.68 -4.07 2.00
N TRP A 151 9.28 -5.29 2.35
CA TRP A 151 8.79 -5.58 3.68
C TRP A 151 9.94 -5.52 4.69
N TYR A 152 9.86 -4.62 5.67
CA TYR A 152 10.88 -4.45 6.68
C TYR A 152 10.63 -5.34 7.88
N ARG A 153 11.06 -6.61 7.77
CA ARG A 153 10.82 -7.68 8.75
C ARG A 153 11.20 -7.33 10.19
N HIS A 154 12.22 -6.49 10.35
CA HIS A 154 12.76 -6.18 11.68
C HIS A 154 11.69 -5.57 12.59
N TYR A 155 10.83 -4.71 12.05
CA TYR A 155 9.75 -4.08 12.81
C TYR A 155 8.38 -4.71 12.55
N ALA A 156 8.17 -5.32 11.40
CA ALA A 156 6.88 -5.83 10.95
C ALA A 156 6.87 -7.35 10.75
N GLY A 157 7.65 -8.08 11.52
CA GLY A 157 7.80 -9.53 11.37
C GLY A 157 6.51 -10.34 11.55
N ARG A 158 5.49 -9.78 12.20
CA ARG A 158 4.17 -10.41 12.44
C ARG A 158 3.10 -10.01 11.44
N TYR A 159 3.43 -9.17 10.45
CA TYR A 159 2.49 -8.67 9.44
C TYR A 159 2.56 -9.56 8.20
N ASP A 160 1.76 -10.62 8.20
CA ASP A 160 1.72 -11.62 7.14
C ASP A 160 1.25 -11.05 5.79
N ASP A 161 0.40 -10.03 5.81
CA ASP A 161 -0.05 -9.33 4.62
C ASP A 161 1.10 -8.67 3.85
N LEU A 162 2.03 -7.99 4.54
CA LEU A 162 3.24 -7.41 3.94
C LEU A 162 4.17 -8.51 3.38
N ARG A 163 4.33 -9.61 4.13
CA ARG A 163 5.12 -10.77 3.69
C ARG A 163 4.56 -11.39 2.42
N LEU A 164 3.25 -11.61 2.37
CA LEU A 164 2.57 -12.19 1.22
C LEU A 164 2.59 -11.24 0.01
N ALA A 165 2.42 -9.94 0.25
CA ALA A 165 2.50 -8.92 -0.78
C ALA A 165 3.89 -8.88 -1.43
N GLU A 166 4.97 -8.91 -0.62
CA GLU A 166 6.34 -8.96 -1.13
C GLU A 166 6.59 -10.23 -1.95
N ALA A 167 6.19 -11.40 -1.43
CA ALA A 167 6.35 -12.67 -2.13
C ALA A 167 5.61 -12.67 -3.49
N SER A 168 4.41 -12.08 -3.52
CA SER A 168 3.63 -11.93 -4.75
C SER A 168 4.30 -10.98 -5.75
N ALA A 169 4.78 -9.82 -5.29
CA ALA A 169 5.49 -8.84 -6.12
C ALA A 169 6.77 -9.43 -6.73
N LYS A 170 7.55 -10.18 -5.93
CA LYS A 170 8.74 -10.92 -6.39
C LYS A 170 8.40 -11.93 -7.47
N LYS A 171 7.38 -12.76 -7.24
CA LYS A 171 6.94 -13.79 -8.20
C LYS A 171 6.54 -13.19 -9.55
N GLN A 172 5.97 -11.99 -9.53
CA GLN A 172 5.49 -11.29 -10.72
C GLN A 172 6.56 -10.37 -11.35
N GLY A 173 7.73 -10.21 -10.75
CA GLY A 173 8.78 -9.31 -11.22
C GLY A 173 8.33 -7.85 -11.26
N LEU A 174 7.59 -7.37 -10.25
CA LEU A 174 7.04 -6.02 -10.23
C LEU A 174 8.03 -5.00 -9.64
N GLY A 175 8.08 -3.81 -10.24
CA GLY A 175 8.86 -2.69 -9.72
C GLY A 175 10.34 -3.05 -9.53
N LEU A 176 10.86 -2.92 -8.31
CA LEU A 176 12.25 -3.23 -7.96
C LEU A 176 12.62 -4.71 -8.20
N TRP A 177 11.63 -5.61 -8.26
CA TRP A 177 11.82 -7.04 -8.51
C TRP A 177 12.01 -7.40 -10.00
N THR A 178 12.05 -6.40 -10.89
CA THR A 178 12.54 -6.57 -12.27
C THR A 178 14.06 -6.72 -12.30
N ASP A 179 14.76 -6.22 -11.28
CA ASP A 179 16.17 -6.47 -11.08
C ASP A 179 16.39 -7.92 -10.60
N SER A 180 17.41 -8.58 -11.11
CA SER A 180 17.74 -9.96 -10.77
C SER A 180 18.40 -10.10 -9.38
N ASP A 181 19.05 -9.04 -8.89
CA ASP A 181 19.69 -8.99 -7.57
C ASP A 181 19.46 -7.63 -6.88
N PRO A 182 18.20 -7.30 -6.53
CA PRO A 182 17.88 -6.02 -5.95
C PRO A 182 18.46 -5.92 -4.54
N VAL A 183 19.24 -4.86 -4.27
CA VAL A 183 19.87 -4.60 -2.98
C VAL A 183 18.83 -4.01 -2.03
N PRO A 184 18.65 -4.57 -0.81
CA PRO A 184 17.77 -3.97 0.19
C PRO A 184 18.30 -2.62 0.67
N PRO A 185 17.41 -1.65 1.03
CA PRO A 185 17.83 -0.31 1.48
C PRO A 185 18.75 -0.34 2.71
N TRP A 186 18.51 -1.24 3.65
CA TRP A 186 19.36 -1.39 4.84
C TRP A 186 20.77 -1.89 4.53
N ASP A 187 20.96 -2.65 3.44
CA ASP A 187 22.29 -3.08 2.97
C ASP A 187 22.94 -1.97 2.15
N TRP A 188 22.15 -1.24 1.34
CA TRP A 188 22.63 -0.07 0.61
C TRP A 188 23.22 0.98 1.54
N ARG A 189 22.54 1.29 2.66
CA ARG A 189 23.05 2.19 3.72
C ARG A 189 24.35 1.71 4.36
N ARG A 190 24.64 0.42 4.32
CA ARG A 190 25.89 -0.20 4.79
C ARG A 190 26.97 -0.28 3.72
N GLY A 191 26.74 0.27 2.52
CA GLY A 191 27.71 0.32 1.43
C GLY A 191 27.69 -0.86 0.46
N ARG A 192 26.75 -1.80 0.58
CA ARG A 192 26.49 -2.82 -0.44
C ARG A 192 25.83 -2.15 -1.66
N ARG A 193 26.49 -2.29 -2.82
CA ARG A 193 26.01 -1.69 -4.07
C ARG A 193 26.10 -2.69 -5.20
#